data_a8044706b456376acb3a730c2314e5db
#
_entry.id   a8044706b456376acb3a730c2314e5db
#
_cell.length_a   1.000
_cell.length_b   1.000
_cell.length_c   1.000
_cell.angle_alpha   90.00
_cell.angle_beta   90.00
_cell.angle_gamma   90.00
#
_symmetry.space_group_name_H-M   'P 1'
#
loop_
_entity.id
_entity.type
_entity.pdbx_description
1 polymer ?
#
loop_
_entity_poly.entity_id
_entity_poly.type
_entity_poly.pdbx_seq_one_letter_code
_entity_poly.pdbx_strand_id
1 'polypeptide(L)'
;MKIVVVGHGMVGHKFLESLAETGLTGAQVTVLCEEPRPAYDRVHLSAYFSGTTAEELSVVEPGFFDRTGFDLRLAARAAKIERRTNTVTTVDGEEIAYDKLVLATGSNPFVPQVPGRDRDHCFVYRTIEDLEAMQASGAKSKTGVVVGGGLLGLECAKA
;
A
#
# COMPACT_ATOMS: atom_id res chain seq x y z
N MET A 1 25.00 -5.67 -5.95
CA MET A 1 23.73 -6.37 -6.32
C MET A 1 22.59 -5.38 -6.16
N LYS A 2 21.71 -5.26 -7.17
CA LYS A 2 20.52 -4.39 -7.14
C LYS A 2 19.27 -5.21 -6.86
N ILE A 3 18.56 -4.85 -5.81
CA ILE A 3 17.29 -5.50 -5.44
C ILE A 3 16.19 -4.46 -5.58
N VAL A 4 15.16 -4.77 -6.35
CA VAL A 4 13.96 -3.95 -6.45
C VAL A 4 12.80 -4.66 -5.76
N VAL A 5 12.12 -3.96 -4.86
CA VAL A 5 10.92 -4.45 -4.16
C VAL A 5 9.73 -3.62 -4.66
N VAL A 6 8.76 -4.28 -5.27
CA VAL A 6 7.52 -3.64 -5.74
C VAL A 6 6.41 -3.91 -4.73
N GLY A 7 5.98 -2.85 -4.07
CA GLY A 7 4.98 -2.86 -3.01
C GLY A 7 5.59 -2.71 -1.62
N HIS A 8 5.16 -1.65 -0.92
CA HIS A 8 5.54 -1.36 0.46
C HIS A 8 4.30 -1.36 1.37
N GLY A 9 3.61 -2.49 1.42
CA GLY A 9 2.62 -2.79 2.45
C GLY A 9 3.24 -3.62 3.58
N MET A 10 2.41 -4.17 4.48
CA MET A 10 2.86 -4.94 5.65
C MET A 10 3.84 -6.06 5.27
N VAL A 11 3.55 -6.83 4.21
CA VAL A 11 4.42 -7.93 3.74
C VAL A 11 5.72 -7.41 3.14
N GLY A 12 5.65 -6.36 2.31
CA GLY A 12 6.83 -5.72 1.74
C GLY A 12 7.76 -5.18 2.83
N HIS A 13 7.19 -4.52 3.84
CA HIS A 13 7.98 -3.99 4.96
C HIS A 13 8.60 -5.13 5.79
N LYS A 14 7.85 -6.18 6.11
CA LYS A 14 8.40 -7.33 6.85
C LYS A 14 9.52 -8.03 6.10
N PHE A 15 9.44 -8.10 4.78
CA PHE A 15 10.54 -8.58 3.95
C PHE A 15 11.79 -7.68 4.11
N LEU A 16 11.63 -6.35 4.11
CA LEU A 16 12.75 -5.42 4.27
C LEU A 16 13.40 -5.52 5.65
N GLU A 17 12.62 -5.69 6.72
CA GLU A 17 13.15 -5.94 8.06
C GLU A 17 14.01 -7.22 8.08
N SER A 18 13.46 -8.32 7.58
CA SER A 18 14.17 -9.57 7.51
C SER A 18 15.43 -9.49 6.63
N LEU A 19 15.37 -8.74 5.53
CA LEU A 19 16.53 -8.51 4.68
C LEU A 19 17.63 -7.71 5.42
N ALA A 20 17.26 -6.69 6.17
CA ALA A 20 18.18 -5.90 6.98
C ALA A 20 18.87 -6.76 8.06
N GLU A 21 18.13 -7.65 8.72
CA GLU A 21 18.64 -8.59 9.73
C GLU A 21 19.69 -9.56 9.17
N THR A 22 19.66 -9.85 7.86
CA THR A 22 20.68 -10.72 7.24
C THR A 22 22.07 -10.11 7.19
N GLY A 23 22.20 -8.81 7.44
CA GLY A 23 23.48 -8.10 7.32
C GLY A 23 24.01 -8.04 5.89
N LEU A 24 23.16 -8.15 4.87
CA LEU A 24 23.55 -8.13 3.47
C LEU A 24 24.27 -6.83 3.11
N THR A 25 25.59 -6.92 2.88
CA THR A 25 26.43 -5.77 2.51
C THR A 25 26.57 -5.63 1.00
N GLY A 26 26.68 -4.39 0.50
CA GLY A 26 26.92 -4.10 -0.91
C GLY A 26 25.70 -4.29 -1.82
N ALA A 27 24.51 -4.51 -1.27
CA ALA A 27 23.28 -4.47 -2.02
C ALA A 27 22.66 -3.07 -2.02
N GLN A 28 22.21 -2.63 -3.19
CA GLN A 28 21.34 -1.47 -3.34
C GLN A 28 19.90 -1.99 -3.36
N VAL A 29 19.08 -1.52 -2.42
CA VAL A 29 17.67 -1.91 -2.31
C VAL A 29 16.80 -0.70 -2.64
N THR A 30 16.02 -0.79 -3.72
CA THR A 30 15.02 0.22 -4.09
C THR A 30 13.63 -0.35 -3.86
N VAL A 31 12.80 0.40 -3.16
CA VAL A 31 11.44 0.01 -2.78
C VAL A 31 10.45 0.93 -3.45
N LEU A 32 9.58 0.40 -4.30
CA LEU A 32 8.54 1.15 -4.97
C LEU A 32 7.22 1.01 -4.21
N CYS A 33 6.74 2.12 -3.69
CA CYS A 33 5.44 2.21 -3.01
C CYS A 33 4.46 3.03 -3.85
N GLU A 34 3.31 2.44 -4.20
CA GLU A 34 2.26 3.14 -4.95
C GLU A 34 1.60 4.24 -4.11
N GLU A 35 1.50 4.04 -2.80
CA GLU A 35 0.87 4.98 -1.87
C GLU A 35 1.82 6.12 -1.48
N PRO A 36 1.26 7.28 -1.07
CA PRO A 36 2.05 8.45 -0.70
C PRO A 36 2.68 8.35 0.70
N ARG A 37 2.55 7.19 1.35
CA ARG A 37 3.03 6.95 2.72
C ARG A 37 3.70 5.59 2.86
N PRO A 38 4.55 5.40 3.89
CA PRO A 38 5.13 4.10 4.23
C PRO A 38 4.09 3.09 4.66
N ALA A 39 4.52 1.82 4.84
CA ALA A 39 3.66 0.72 5.29
C ALA A 39 2.96 1.04 6.61
N TYR A 40 1.69 0.70 6.69
CA TYR A 40 0.84 0.83 7.87
C TYR A 40 -0.01 -0.42 8.09
N ASP A 41 -0.55 -0.56 9.29
CA ASP A 41 -1.37 -1.70 9.70
C ASP A 41 -2.76 -1.65 9.06
N ARG A 42 -2.95 -2.46 8.02
CA ARG A 42 -4.24 -2.59 7.34
C ARG A 42 -5.23 -3.47 8.08
N VAL A 43 -4.78 -4.25 9.06
CA VAL A 43 -5.68 -5.09 9.86
C VAL A 43 -6.47 -4.21 10.84
N HIS A 44 -5.84 -3.13 11.31
CA HIS A 44 -6.50 -2.17 12.22
C HIS A 44 -6.94 -0.88 11.52
N LEU A 45 -7.15 -0.93 10.21
CA LEU A 45 -7.50 0.24 9.41
C LEU A 45 -8.78 0.95 9.90
N SER A 46 -9.76 0.21 10.43
CA SER A 46 -11.00 0.76 11.00
C SER A 46 -10.75 1.71 12.19
N ALA A 47 -9.63 1.59 12.89
CA ALA A 47 -9.28 2.49 13.99
C ALA A 47 -9.12 3.95 13.51
N TYR A 48 -8.85 4.18 12.23
CA TYR A 48 -8.80 5.50 11.62
C TYR A 48 -10.12 6.27 11.78
N PHE A 49 -11.27 5.60 11.69
CA PHE A 49 -12.58 6.21 11.94
C PHE A 49 -12.80 6.59 13.42
N SER A 50 -12.03 6.00 14.32
CA SER A 50 -12.06 6.31 15.77
C SER A 50 -11.00 7.34 16.16
N GLY A 51 -10.32 7.97 15.19
CA GLY A 51 -9.37 9.06 15.43
C GLY A 51 -7.90 8.63 15.49
N THR A 52 -7.58 7.35 15.26
CA THR A 52 -6.18 6.90 15.09
C THR A 52 -5.62 7.54 13.83
N THR A 53 -4.43 8.11 13.91
CA THR A 53 -3.77 8.78 12.78
C THR A 53 -3.04 7.79 11.87
N ALA A 54 -2.67 8.24 10.68
CA ALA A 54 -1.87 7.45 9.74
C ALA A 54 -0.49 7.11 10.32
N GLU A 55 0.08 8.01 11.11
CA GLU A 55 1.36 7.83 11.79
C GLU A 55 1.26 6.76 12.89
N GLU A 56 0.17 6.75 13.66
CA GLU A 56 -0.07 5.74 14.69
C GLU A 56 -0.34 4.35 14.11
N LEU A 57 -0.87 4.28 12.89
CA LEU A 57 -1.01 3.03 12.14
C LEU A 57 0.30 2.56 11.51
N SER A 58 1.33 3.40 11.42
CA SER A 58 2.60 3.02 10.79
C SER A 58 3.21 1.77 11.44
N VAL A 59 3.64 0.82 10.61
CA VAL A 59 4.41 -0.36 11.06
C VAL A 59 5.92 -0.16 10.85
N VAL A 60 6.32 1.00 10.36
CA VAL A 60 7.72 1.33 10.06
C VAL A 60 8.34 2.01 11.26
N GLU A 61 9.40 1.43 11.80
CA GLU A 61 10.16 2.06 12.88
C GLU A 61 10.79 3.40 12.41
N PRO A 62 10.76 4.45 13.24
CA PRO A 62 11.44 5.69 12.93
C PRO A 62 12.92 5.48 12.58
N GLY A 63 13.37 6.09 11.49
CA GLY A 63 14.75 5.97 11.03
C GLY A 63 15.13 4.62 10.40
N PHE A 64 14.18 3.73 10.13
CA PHE A 64 14.46 2.43 9.50
C PHE A 64 15.20 2.59 8.16
N PHE A 65 14.70 3.44 7.27
CA PHE A 65 15.29 3.65 5.94
C PHE A 65 16.65 4.37 6.02
N ASP A 66 16.81 5.31 6.94
CA ASP A 66 18.08 5.99 7.17
C ASP A 66 19.17 5.01 7.68
N ARG A 67 18.79 4.15 8.62
CA ARG A 67 19.68 3.14 9.21
C ARG A 67 20.07 2.03 8.23
N THR A 68 19.15 1.63 7.37
CA THR A 68 19.40 0.55 6.39
C THR A 68 19.98 1.04 5.08
N GLY A 69 19.82 2.32 4.76
CA GLY A 69 20.18 2.89 3.46
C GLY A 69 19.31 2.37 2.31
N PHE A 70 18.14 1.80 2.60
CA PHE A 70 17.19 1.37 1.57
C PHE A 70 16.48 2.58 0.98
N ASP A 71 16.39 2.65 -0.35
CA ASP A 71 15.78 3.74 -1.11
C ASP A 71 14.27 3.51 -1.22
N LEU A 72 13.47 4.11 -0.31
CA LEU A 72 12.01 4.07 -0.39
C LEU A 72 11.49 5.21 -1.27
N ARG A 73 10.77 4.85 -2.32
CA ARG A 73 10.11 5.76 -3.23
C ARG A 73 8.60 5.70 -3.05
N LEU A 74 8.05 6.74 -2.45
CA LEU A 74 6.60 6.90 -2.25
C LEU A 74 5.95 7.45 -3.53
N ALA A 75 4.65 7.19 -3.70
CA ALA A 75 3.87 7.52 -4.89
C ALA A 75 4.50 7.02 -6.20
N ALA A 76 5.35 5.98 -6.11
CA ALA A 76 6.10 5.40 -7.23
C ALA A 76 5.48 4.06 -7.63
N ARG A 77 4.43 4.11 -8.46
CA ARG A 77 3.75 2.92 -8.95
C ARG A 77 4.55 2.25 -10.07
N ALA A 78 4.82 0.96 -9.92
CA ALA A 78 5.37 0.13 -11.00
C ALA A 78 4.30 -0.13 -12.08
N ALA A 79 4.61 0.21 -13.32
CA ALA A 79 3.71 0.04 -14.48
C ALA A 79 4.03 -1.21 -15.29
N LYS A 80 5.33 -1.54 -15.43
CA LYS A 80 5.77 -2.64 -16.30
C LYS A 80 7.02 -3.31 -15.74
N ILE A 81 7.11 -4.61 -15.92
CA ILE A 81 8.32 -5.40 -15.66
C ILE A 81 8.79 -5.99 -17.00
N GLU A 82 10.01 -5.64 -17.42
CA GLU A 82 10.65 -6.22 -18.59
C GLU A 82 11.72 -7.23 -18.13
N ARG A 83 11.37 -8.52 -18.21
CA ARG A 83 12.23 -9.62 -17.72
C ARG A 83 13.47 -9.87 -18.58
N ARG A 84 13.45 -9.45 -19.86
CA ARG A 84 14.57 -9.66 -20.78
C ARG A 84 15.74 -8.72 -20.46
N THR A 85 15.43 -7.53 -19.99
CA THR A 85 16.40 -6.50 -19.62
C THR A 85 16.55 -6.35 -18.12
N ASN A 86 15.77 -7.10 -17.29
CA ASN A 86 15.70 -6.98 -15.86
C ASN A 86 15.45 -5.53 -15.42
N THR A 87 14.36 -4.95 -15.93
CA THR A 87 14.01 -3.55 -15.69
C THR A 87 12.55 -3.46 -15.21
N VAL A 88 12.30 -2.62 -14.20
CA VAL A 88 10.97 -2.17 -13.80
C VAL A 88 10.79 -0.74 -14.29
N THR A 89 9.67 -0.45 -14.95
CA THR A 89 9.30 0.92 -15.36
C THR A 89 8.17 1.42 -14.47
N THR A 90 8.31 2.61 -13.93
CA THR A 90 7.25 3.28 -13.15
C THR A 90 6.22 3.92 -14.09
N VAL A 91 5.08 4.36 -13.53
CA VAL A 91 4.04 5.09 -14.30
C VAL A 91 4.60 6.38 -14.90
N ASP A 92 5.54 7.02 -14.22
CA ASP A 92 6.19 8.26 -14.67
C ASP A 92 7.29 8.03 -15.71
N GLY A 93 7.53 6.75 -16.08
CA GLY A 93 8.48 6.37 -17.14
C GLY A 93 9.92 6.17 -16.65
N GLU A 94 10.18 6.21 -15.34
CA GLU A 94 11.51 5.89 -14.83
C GLU A 94 11.81 4.39 -14.98
N GLU A 95 12.99 4.06 -15.50
CA GLU A 95 13.46 2.69 -15.65
C GLU A 95 14.47 2.33 -14.56
N ILE A 96 14.19 1.27 -13.81
CA ILE A 96 15.01 0.81 -12.69
C ILE A 96 15.47 -0.61 -12.97
N ALA A 97 16.78 -0.77 -13.18
CA ALA A 97 17.39 -2.07 -13.41
C ALA A 97 17.55 -2.86 -12.10
N TYR A 98 17.36 -4.18 -12.17
CA TYR A 98 17.50 -5.07 -11.01
C TYR A 98 18.28 -6.35 -11.32
N ASP A 99 18.97 -6.87 -10.32
CA ASP A 99 19.51 -8.23 -10.31
C ASP A 99 18.49 -9.22 -9.70
N LYS A 100 17.73 -8.73 -8.71
CA LYS A 100 16.66 -9.47 -8.04
C LYS A 100 15.42 -8.59 -7.94
N LEU A 101 14.26 -9.18 -8.17
CA LEU A 101 12.96 -8.51 -8.08
C LEU A 101 12.08 -9.25 -7.08
N VAL A 102 11.52 -8.50 -6.15
CA VAL A 102 10.54 -8.98 -5.17
C VAL A 102 9.19 -8.32 -5.45
N LEU A 103 8.14 -9.12 -5.56
CA LEU A 103 6.79 -8.64 -5.77
C LEU A 103 5.98 -8.81 -4.47
N ALA A 104 5.65 -7.70 -3.83
CA ALA A 104 4.82 -7.62 -2.62
C ALA A 104 3.63 -6.66 -2.84
N THR A 105 3.05 -6.74 -4.03
CA THR A 105 2.04 -5.80 -4.55
C THR A 105 0.67 -5.89 -3.86
N GLY A 106 0.46 -6.90 -3.03
CA GLY A 106 -0.82 -7.13 -2.36
C GLY A 106 -1.94 -7.51 -3.34
N SER A 107 -3.15 -7.05 -3.06
CA SER A 107 -4.34 -7.33 -3.86
C SER A 107 -5.16 -6.06 -4.08
N ASN A 108 -5.98 -6.02 -5.11
CA ASN A 108 -6.99 -4.98 -5.30
C ASN A 108 -8.35 -5.45 -4.82
N PRO A 109 -9.21 -4.56 -4.30
CA PRO A 109 -10.58 -4.91 -3.95
C PRO A 109 -11.34 -5.41 -5.19
N PHE A 110 -12.07 -6.49 -5.03
CA PHE A 110 -12.98 -6.93 -6.07
C PHE A 110 -14.27 -6.09 -6.00
N VAL A 111 -14.57 -5.38 -7.08
CA VAL A 111 -15.81 -4.62 -7.23
C VAL A 111 -16.71 -5.34 -8.23
N PRO A 112 -17.91 -5.82 -7.81
CA PRO A 112 -18.85 -6.48 -8.72
C PRO A 112 -19.21 -5.59 -9.91
N GLN A 113 -19.37 -6.21 -11.09
CA GLN A 113 -19.73 -5.51 -12.32
C GLN A 113 -21.24 -5.24 -12.36
N VAL A 114 -21.70 -4.38 -11.44
CA VAL A 114 -23.13 -4.00 -11.34
C VAL A 114 -23.36 -2.58 -11.84
N PRO A 115 -24.53 -2.26 -12.45
CA PRO A 115 -24.84 -0.91 -12.86
C PRO A 115 -24.78 0.08 -11.70
N GLY A 116 -24.11 1.21 -11.89
CA GLY A 116 -23.99 2.26 -10.89
C GLY A 116 -22.80 2.14 -9.93
N ARG A 117 -21.97 1.11 -10.05
CA ARG A 117 -20.74 0.98 -9.23
C ARG A 117 -19.76 2.14 -9.41
N ASP A 118 -19.80 2.81 -10.54
CA ASP A 118 -18.91 3.92 -10.90
C ASP A 118 -19.53 5.30 -10.57
N ARG A 119 -20.64 5.32 -9.79
CA ARG A 119 -21.25 6.57 -9.37
C ARG A 119 -20.46 7.21 -8.23
N ASP A 120 -20.63 8.52 -8.09
CA ASP A 120 -20.13 9.27 -6.93
C ASP A 120 -20.63 8.63 -5.63
N HIS A 121 -19.81 8.66 -4.60
CA HIS A 121 -20.06 8.08 -3.28
C HIS A 121 -20.10 6.54 -3.25
N CYS A 122 -19.54 5.87 -4.27
CA CYS A 122 -19.22 4.45 -4.24
C CYS A 122 -17.73 4.29 -3.90
N PHE A 123 -17.44 3.66 -2.78
CA PHE A 123 -16.08 3.53 -2.24
C PHE A 123 -15.66 2.07 -2.12
N VAL A 124 -14.36 1.84 -2.12
CA VAL A 124 -13.74 0.62 -1.61
C VAL A 124 -13.19 0.88 -0.22
N TYR A 125 -12.96 -0.16 0.56
CA TYR A 125 -12.43 -0.08 1.92
C TYR A 125 -11.08 -0.78 1.95
N ARG A 126 -9.99 -0.02 1.70
CA ARG A 126 -8.66 -0.62 1.57
C ARG A 126 -7.49 0.26 2.00
N THR A 127 -7.52 1.56 1.68
CA THR A 127 -6.44 2.49 1.97
C THR A 127 -6.93 3.62 2.88
N ILE A 128 -5.99 4.36 3.46
CA ILE A 128 -6.34 5.54 4.27
C ILE A 128 -7.05 6.58 3.40
N GLU A 129 -6.65 6.75 2.14
CA GLU A 129 -7.31 7.65 1.18
C GLU A 129 -8.78 7.25 0.95
N ASP A 130 -9.07 5.95 0.88
CA ASP A 130 -10.45 5.46 0.77
C ASP A 130 -11.26 5.90 2.01
N LEU A 131 -10.68 5.77 3.21
CA LEU A 131 -11.35 6.15 4.45
C LEU A 131 -11.58 7.65 4.56
N GLU A 132 -10.60 8.46 4.16
CA GLU A 132 -10.73 9.92 4.10
C GLU A 132 -11.89 10.34 3.17
N ALA A 133 -11.96 9.72 1.99
CA ALA A 133 -13.06 9.96 1.04
C ALA A 133 -14.42 9.52 1.60
N MET A 134 -14.46 8.37 2.30
CA MET A 134 -15.66 7.88 2.98
C MET A 134 -16.11 8.82 4.10
N GLN A 135 -15.19 9.30 4.94
CA GLN A 135 -15.49 10.25 6.02
C GLN A 135 -16.04 11.57 5.46
N ALA A 136 -15.39 12.11 4.42
CA ALA A 136 -15.84 13.35 3.78
C ALA A 136 -17.25 13.23 3.17
N SER A 137 -17.59 12.06 2.62
CA SER A 137 -18.93 11.75 2.12
C SER A 137 -19.91 11.50 3.26
N GLY A 138 -19.52 10.74 4.27
CA GLY A 138 -20.34 10.38 5.44
C GLY A 138 -20.82 11.59 6.22
N ALA A 139 -19.96 12.61 6.37
CA ALA A 139 -20.32 13.86 7.04
C ALA A 139 -21.54 14.59 6.43
N LYS A 140 -21.86 14.30 5.16
CA LYS A 140 -22.98 14.91 4.40
C LYS A 140 -24.12 13.91 4.16
N SER A 141 -23.96 12.66 4.59
CA SER A 141 -24.89 11.57 4.31
C SER A 141 -25.63 11.13 5.57
N LYS A 142 -26.87 10.69 5.41
CA LYS A 142 -27.70 10.15 6.51
C LYS A 142 -27.74 8.63 6.52
N THR A 143 -27.37 8.01 5.42
CA THR A 143 -27.48 6.56 5.23
C THR A 143 -26.29 6.06 4.44
N GLY A 144 -25.64 5.01 4.94
CA GLY A 144 -24.61 4.26 4.23
C GLY A 144 -25.10 2.85 3.94
N VAL A 145 -24.60 2.27 2.86
CA VAL A 145 -24.87 0.88 2.48
C VAL A 145 -23.55 0.17 2.26
N VAL A 146 -23.36 -0.96 2.93
CA VAL A 146 -22.18 -1.83 2.71
C VAL A 146 -22.59 -3.02 1.85
N VAL A 147 -21.89 -3.22 0.75
CA VAL A 147 -22.09 -4.35 -0.17
C VAL A 147 -21.03 -5.40 0.12
N GLY A 148 -21.45 -6.50 0.75
CA GLY A 148 -20.57 -7.61 1.15
C GLY A 148 -20.72 -7.94 2.64
N GLY A 149 -21.11 -9.16 2.95
CA GLY A 149 -21.34 -9.67 4.32
C GLY A 149 -20.15 -10.45 4.91
N GLY A 150 -18.96 -10.31 4.35
CA GLY A 150 -17.74 -10.88 4.93
C GLY A 150 -17.23 -10.05 6.12
N LEU A 151 -16.16 -10.54 6.79
CA LEU A 151 -15.59 -9.88 7.98
C LEU A 151 -15.25 -8.41 7.73
N LEU A 152 -14.62 -8.10 6.60
CA LEU A 152 -14.29 -6.73 6.23
C LEU A 152 -15.52 -5.83 6.04
N GLY A 153 -16.59 -6.36 5.44
CA GLY A 153 -17.85 -5.63 5.28
C GLY A 153 -18.53 -5.34 6.62
N LEU A 154 -18.51 -6.31 7.54
CA LEU A 154 -19.05 -6.12 8.90
C LEU A 154 -18.24 -5.10 9.68
N GLU A 155 -16.91 -5.13 9.54
CA GLU A 155 -16.01 -4.16 10.14
C GLU A 155 -16.28 -2.75 9.62
N CYS A 156 -16.35 -2.59 8.30
CA CYS A 156 -16.69 -1.31 7.66
C CYS A 156 -18.07 -0.78 8.09
N ALA A 157 -19.06 -1.67 8.25
CA ALA A 157 -20.40 -1.27 8.69
C ALA A 157 -20.45 -0.85 10.17
N LYS A 158 -19.51 -1.34 10.99
CA LYS A 158 -19.41 -1.00 12.41
C LYS A 158 -18.65 0.32 12.63
N ALA A 159 -17.61 0.55 11.83
CA ALA A 159 -16.75 1.72 11.92
C ALA A 159 -17.48 3.00 11.48
#